data_eb7cac5e3ad0453f10652e2131538fd5
#
_entry.id   eb7cac5e3ad0453f10652e2131538fd5
#
_cell.length_a   1.000
_cell.length_b   1.000
_cell.length_c   1.000
_cell.angle_alpha   90.00
_cell.angle_beta   90.00
_cell.angle_gamma   90.00
#
_symmetry.space_group_name_H-M   'P 1'
#
loop_
_entity.id
_entity.type
_entity.pdbx_description
1 polymer ?
#
loop_
_entity_poly.entity_id
_entity_poly.type
_entity_poly.pdbx_seq_one_letter_code
_entity_poly.pdbx_strand_id
1 'polypeptide(L)'
;MTTTDTTIQHRTAEPPTPQQKRTTFIALMIVFLLSALDMTIISTAMPRIVADLHGLEIYAWVTTVYLLTSTVMVPIWGKLGDMYGRKLILILGISIFVGGSWLCGLAGEFGDLPILGSGMIQLIVFRGIQGIGGGALFTSAFATIADLFEPRERAKYAGLFGAVFGLASVLGPVIGGFFTDHGTVEIFGT
;
A
#
# COMPACT_ATOMS: atom_id res chain seq x y z
N MET A 1 43.87 -27.81 27.28
CA MET A 1 42.96 -28.02 26.15
C MET A 1 41.63 -27.43 26.58
N THR A 2 41.45 -26.12 26.35
CA THR A 2 40.36 -25.30 26.91
C THR A 2 39.30 -25.16 25.81
N THR A 3 38.21 -25.89 25.95
CA THR A 3 37.04 -25.76 25.07
C THR A 3 36.30 -24.47 25.39
N THR A 4 36.48 -23.47 24.53
CA THR A 4 35.70 -22.23 24.58
C THR A 4 34.29 -22.54 24.07
N ASP A 5 33.37 -22.73 24.99
CA ASP A 5 31.93 -22.90 24.74
C ASP A 5 31.38 -21.56 24.27
N THR A 6 31.32 -21.36 22.94
CA THR A 6 30.70 -20.18 22.33
C THR A 6 29.19 -20.43 22.29
N THR A 7 28.54 -20.27 23.45
CA THR A 7 27.08 -20.22 23.52
C THR A 7 26.60 -19.02 22.74
N ILE A 8 26.21 -19.25 21.47
CA ILE A 8 25.45 -18.28 20.69
C ILE A 8 24.13 -18.10 21.45
N GLN A 9 24.05 -17.04 22.24
CA GLN A 9 22.80 -16.60 22.85
C GLN A 9 21.86 -16.23 21.71
N HIS A 10 21.05 -17.17 21.26
CA HIS A 10 19.82 -16.86 20.57
C HIS A 10 19.02 -15.94 21.51
N ARG A 11 19.03 -14.66 21.18
CA ARG A 11 18.19 -13.65 21.81
C ARG A 11 16.74 -14.10 21.60
N THR A 12 16.22 -14.90 22.51
CA THR A 12 14.80 -15.25 22.55
C THR A 12 14.05 -13.93 22.80
N ALA A 13 13.58 -13.32 21.72
CA ALA A 13 12.69 -12.17 21.84
C ALA A 13 11.50 -12.60 22.72
N GLU A 14 11.27 -11.90 23.82
CA GLU A 14 10.12 -12.16 24.67
C GLU A 14 8.83 -12.18 23.80
N PRO A 15 7.94 -13.14 24.05
CA PRO A 15 6.70 -13.21 23.27
C PRO A 15 5.93 -11.87 23.44
N PRO A 16 5.39 -11.32 22.36
CA PRO A 16 4.73 -10.02 22.38
C PRO A 16 3.56 -10.03 23.36
N THR A 17 3.46 -9.00 24.19
CA THR A 17 2.38 -8.84 25.16
C THR A 17 1.02 -8.75 24.46
N PRO A 18 -0.09 -9.09 25.12
CA PRO A 18 -1.44 -8.97 24.52
C PRO A 18 -1.74 -7.55 24.00
N GLN A 19 -1.22 -6.53 24.69
CA GLN A 19 -1.37 -5.14 24.28
C GLN A 19 -0.57 -4.83 23.01
N GLN A 20 0.65 -5.32 22.89
CA GLN A 20 1.46 -5.17 21.69
C GLN A 20 0.82 -5.86 20.47
N LYS A 21 0.31 -7.08 20.65
CA LYS A 21 -0.44 -7.80 19.60
C LYS A 21 -1.63 -6.97 19.08
N ARG A 22 -2.42 -6.42 20.01
CA ARG A 22 -3.60 -5.61 19.68
C ARG A 22 -3.22 -4.33 18.94
N THR A 23 -2.22 -3.60 19.43
CA THR A 23 -1.76 -2.34 18.82
C THR A 23 -1.22 -2.58 17.41
N THR A 24 -0.37 -3.61 17.23
CA THR A 24 0.17 -3.98 15.92
C THR A 24 -0.95 -4.37 14.95
N PHE A 25 -1.92 -5.16 15.42
CA PHE A 25 -3.05 -5.56 14.58
C PHE A 25 -3.91 -4.37 14.15
N ILE A 26 -4.22 -3.43 15.04
CA ILE A 26 -4.97 -2.22 14.70
C ILE A 26 -4.20 -1.37 13.68
N ALA A 27 -2.89 -1.19 13.88
CA ALA A 27 -2.05 -0.46 12.94
C ALA A 27 -2.07 -1.11 11.54
N LEU A 28 -1.98 -2.44 11.46
CA LEU A 28 -2.09 -3.16 10.19
C LEU A 28 -3.46 -2.99 9.53
N MET A 29 -4.55 -2.99 10.31
CA MET A 29 -5.89 -2.75 9.78
C MET A 29 -6.04 -1.37 9.18
N ILE A 30 -5.48 -0.34 9.83
CA ILE A 30 -5.50 1.04 9.33
C ILE A 30 -4.71 1.14 8.02
N VAL A 31 -3.51 0.58 7.96
CA VAL A 31 -2.68 0.58 6.75
C VAL A 31 -3.37 -0.15 5.61
N PHE A 32 -4.00 -1.29 5.90
CA PHE A 32 -4.75 -2.06 4.92
C PHE A 32 -5.99 -1.31 4.42
N LEU A 33 -6.72 -0.63 5.33
CA LEU A 33 -7.85 0.21 4.97
C LEU A 33 -7.43 1.35 4.03
N LEU A 34 -6.32 2.03 4.32
CA LEU A 34 -5.79 3.09 3.45
C LEU A 34 -5.46 2.55 2.05
N SER A 35 -4.82 1.38 1.96
CA SER A 35 -4.51 0.74 0.68
C SER A 35 -5.78 0.33 -0.09
N ALA A 36 -6.80 -0.19 0.61
CA ALA A 36 -8.07 -0.55 -0.01
C ALA A 36 -8.87 0.67 -0.46
N LEU A 37 -8.88 1.76 0.34
CA LEU A 37 -9.50 3.03 -0.03
C LEU A 37 -8.85 3.64 -1.26
N ASP A 38 -7.52 3.61 -1.36
CA ASP A 38 -6.79 4.11 -2.51
C ASP A 38 -7.28 3.45 -3.83
N MET A 39 -7.44 2.13 -3.84
CA MET A 39 -7.95 1.41 -5.01
C MET A 39 -9.40 1.78 -5.36
N THR A 40 -10.25 1.92 -4.36
CA THR A 40 -11.68 2.20 -4.58
C THR A 40 -11.93 3.66 -4.94
N ILE A 41 -11.20 4.61 -4.36
CA ILE A 41 -11.27 6.04 -4.68
C ILE A 41 -10.83 6.27 -6.13
N ILE A 42 -9.71 5.69 -6.56
CA ILE A 42 -9.21 5.84 -7.93
C ILE A 42 -10.21 5.27 -8.94
N SER A 43 -10.80 4.12 -8.67
CA SER A 43 -11.77 3.55 -9.60
C SER A 43 -13.00 4.44 -9.79
N THR A 44 -13.42 5.15 -8.74
CA THR A 44 -14.54 6.09 -8.76
C THR A 44 -14.16 7.41 -9.43
N ALA A 45 -12.95 7.91 -9.19
CA ALA A 45 -12.45 9.15 -9.76
C ALA A 45 -11.97 9.01 -11.22
N MET A 46 -11.78 7.77 -11.72
CA MET A 46 -11.21 7.49 -13.02
C MET A 46 -11.88 8.23 -14.18
N PRO A 47 -13.23 8.34 -14.29
CA PRO A 47 -13.86 9.06 -15.40
C PRO A 47 -13.42 10.51 -15.45
N ARG A 48 -13.28 11.19 -14.31
CA ARG A 48 -12.82 12.58 -14.24
C ARG A 48 -11.34 12.71 -14.55
N ILE A 49 -10.52 11.84 -13.98
CA ILE A 49 -9.08 11.78 -14.27
C ILE A 49 -8.81 11.62 -15.76
N VAL A 50 -9.56 10.74 -16.43
CA VAL A 50 -9.46 10.54 -17.89
C VAL A 50 -9.86 11.77 -18.68
N ALA A 51 -10.89 12.48 -18.24
CA ALA A 51 -11.33 13.72 -18.87
C ALA A 51 -10.28 14.84 -18.73
N ASP A 52 -9.71 14.99 -17.54
CA ASP A 52 -8.75 16.06 -17.22
C ASP A 52 -7.37 15.79 -17.85
N LEU A 53 -6.90 14.54 -17.84
CA LEU A 53 -5.59 14.15 -18.38
C LEU A 53 -5.61 13.67 -19.84
N HIS A 54 -6.76 13.68 -20.50
CA HIS A 54 -6.94 13.29 -21.93
C HIS A 54 -6.33 11.94 -22.31
N GLY A 55 -6.50 10.90 -21.44
CA GLY A 55 -5.82 9.61 -21.57
C GLY A 55 -6.74 8.40 -21.73
N LEU A 56 -7.87 8.52 -22.45
CA LEU A 56 -8.87 7.47 -22.60
C LEU A 56 -8.30 6.15 -23.18
N GLU A 57 -7.30 6.23 -24.06
CA GLU A 57 -6.74 5.03 -24.70
C GLU A 57 -5.88 4.19 -23.76
N ILE A 58 -5.31 4.81 -22.74
CA ILE A 58 -4.32 4.17 -21.84
C ILE A 58 -4.74 4.09 -20.36
N TYR A 59 -5.97 4.56 -20.04
CA TYR A 59 -6.42 4.62 -18.63
C TYR A 59 -6.39 3.27 -17.89
N ALA A 60 -6.61 2.16 -18.61
CA ALA A 60 -6.56 0.82 -18.03
C ALA A 60 -5.19 0.49 -17.42
N TRP A 61 -4.11 1.09 -17.93
CA TRP A 61 -2.76 0.90 -17.41
C TRP A 61 -2.57 1.47 -16.00
N VAL A 62 -3.36 2.46 -15.60
CA VAL A 62 -3.30 3.04 -14.24
C VAL A 62 -3.49 1.97 -13.17
N THR A 63 -4.51 1.13 -13.34
CA THR A 63 -4.77 0.01 -12.42
C THR A 63 -3.87 -1.19 -12.71
N THR A 64 -3.63 -1.50 -13.99
CA THR A 64 -2.83 -2.67 -14.39
C THR A 64 -1.40 -2.58 -13.90
N VAL A 65 -0.74 -1.44 -14.06
CA VAL A 65 0.66 -1.25 -13.61
C VAL A 65 0.76 -1.34 -12.08
N TYR A 66 -0.19 -0.77 -11.35
CA TYR A 66 -0.25 -0.90 -9.89
C TYR A 66 -0.36 -2.37 -9.46
N LEU A 67 -1.30 -3.13 -10.03
CA LEU A 67 -1.48 -4.55 -9.72
C LEU A 67 -0.26 -5.37 -10.12
N LEU A 68 0.32 -5.11 -11.27
CA LEU A 68 1.50 -5.80 -11.76
C LEU A 68 2.69 -5.60 -10.82
N THR A 69 3.02 -4.34 -10.51
CA THR A 69 4.15 -4.01 -9.64
C THR A 69 3.93 -4.54 -8.22
N SER A 70 2.72 -4.39 -7.66
CA SER A 70 2.42 -4.90 -6.32
C SER A 70 2.57 -6.42 -6.27
N THR A 71 2.05 -7.15 -7.25
CA THR A 71 2.12 -8.62 -7.29
C THR A 71 3.54 -9.12 -7.47
N VAL A 72 4.32 -8.54 -8.38
CA VAL A 72 5.73 -8.91 -8.60
C VAL A 72 6.57 -8.65 -7.36
N MET A 73 6.26 -7.60 -6.62
CA MET A 73 7.02 -7.23 -5.41
C MET A 73 6.68 -8.07 -4.17
N VAL A 74 5.54 -8.80 -4.14
CA VAL A 74 5.14 -9.65 -3.00
C VAL A 74 6.25 -10.64 -2.58
N PRO A 75 6.80 -11.49 -3.47
CA PRO A 75 7.85 -12.43 -3.07
C PRO A 75 9.16 -11.73 -2.67
N ILE A 76 9.48 -10.59 -3.28
CA ILE A 76 10.67 -9.81 -2.96
C ILE A 76 10.55 -9.24 -1.53
N TRP A 77 9.43 -8.58 -1.23
CA TRP A 77 9.17 -8.05 0.10
C TRP A 77 9.03 -9.13 1.17
N GLY A 78 8.48 -10.29 0.82
CA GLY A 78 8.44 -11.45 1.72
C GLY A 78 9.84 -11.84 2.15
N LYS A 79 10.74 -12.08 1.21
CA LYS A 79 12.14 -12.45 1.48
C LYS A 79 12.89 -11.36 2.25
N LEU A 80 12.73 -10.09 1.86
CA LEU A 80 13.36 -8.97 2.55
C LEU A 80 12.82 -8.84 3.99
N GLY A 81 11.53 -9.08 4.20
CA GLY A 81 10.90 -9.07 5.53
C GLY A 81 11.46 -10.13 6.46
N ASP A 82 11.78 -11.32 5.92
CA ASP A 82 12.39 -12.40 6.68
C ASP A 82 13.88 -12.10 7.01
N MET A 83 14.58 -11.38 6.13
CA MET A 83 16.01 -11.05 6.32
C MET A 83 16.23 -9.82 7.22
N TYR A 84 15.48 -8.75 7.01
CA TYR A 84 15.69 -7.44 7.67
C TYR A 84 14.65 -7.12 8.74
N GLY A 85 13.66 -7.97 8.88
CA GLY A 85 12.57 -7.81 9.84
C GLY A 85 11.33 -7.10 9.27
N ARG A 86 10.17 -7.57 9.66
CA ARG A 86 8.87 -7.14 9.11
C ARG A 86 8.56 -5.67 9.35
N LYS A 87 8.97 -5.12 10.51
CA LYS A 87 8.74 -3.73 10.87
C LYS A 87 9.42 -2.76 9.89
N LEU A 88 10.67 -3.03 9.51
CA LEU A 88 11.40 -2.20 8.57
C LEU A 88 10.73 -2.20 7.20
N ILE A 89 10.37 -3.38 6.71
CA ILE A 89 9.73 -3.54 5.41
C ILE A 89 8.35 -2.88 5.38
N LEU A 90 7.58 -2.98 6.47
CA LEU A 90 6.30 -2.29 6.58
C LEU A 90 6.47 -0.76 6.51
N ILE A 91 7.44 -0.21 7.25
CA ILE A 91 7.72 1.24 7.24
C ILE A 91 8.16 1.70 5.85
N LEU A 92 9.06 0.97 5.19
CA LEU A 92 9.49 1.27 3.81
C LEU A 92 8.30 1.19 2.84
N GLY A 93 7.47 0.15 2.97
CA GLY A 93 6.26 -0.01 2.17
C GLY A 93 5.30 1.16 2.31
N ILE A 94 5.01 1.58 3.55
CA ILE A 94 4.17 2.75 3.83
C ILE A 94 4.77 4.01 3.22
N SER A 95 6.08 4.23 3.38
CA SER A 95 6.76 5.42 2.86
C SER A 95 6.68 5.49 1.33
N ILE A 96 6.94 4.37 0.64
CA ILE A 96 6.84 4.28 -0.82
C ILE A 96 5.38 4.46 -1.28
N PHE A 97 4.43 3.81 -0.57
CA PHE A 97 3.01 3.90 -0.90
C PHE A 97 2.48 5.32 -0.77
N VAL A 98 2.73 5.99 0.36
CA VAL A 98 2.30 7.37 0.61
C VAL A 98 3.01 8.34 -0.32
N GLY A 99 4.32 8.19 -0.53
CA GLY A 99 5.07 9.00 -1.48
C GLY A 99 4.56 8.83 -2.92
N GLY A 100 4.28 7.60 -3.36
CA GLY A 100 3.66 7.31 -4.65
C GLY A 100 2.26 7.91 -4.78
N SER A 101 1.44 7.83 -3.72
CA SER A 101 0.10 8.43 -3.69
C SER A 101 0.18 9.96 -3.83
N TRP A 102 1.13 10.60 -3.14
CA TRP A 102 1.35 12.03 -3.27
C TRP A 102 1.78 12.42 -4.69
N LEU A 103 2.68 11.66 -5.31
CA LEU A 103 3.09 11.87 -6.70
C LEU A 103 1.91 11.69 -7.66
N CYS A 104 1.02 10.73 -7.43
CA CYS A 104 -0.20 10.55 -8.22
C CYS A 104 -1.11 11.78 -8.17
N GLY A 105 -1.20 12.44 -7.01
CA GLY A 105 -1.94 13.69 -6.85
C GLY A 105 -1.33 14.89 -7.60
N LEU A 106 -0.05 14.83 -7.93
CA LEU A 106 0.65 15.85 -8.72
C LEU A 106 0.73 15.50 -10.22
N ALA A 107 0.15 14.38 -10.65
CA ALA A 107 0.17 13.98 -12.06
C ALA A 107 -0.60 15.02 -12.90
N GLY A 108 0.07 15.54 -13.93
CA GLY A 108 -0.47 16.60 -14.78
C GLY A 108 -0.05 18.02 -14.39
N GLU A 109 0.28 18.31 -13.13
CA GLU A 109 0.76 19.63 -12.69
C GLU A 109 2.14 19.98 -13.28
N PHE A 110 2.93 18.97 -13.60
CA PHE A 110 4.28 19.17 -14.17
C PHE A 110 4.26 19.48 -15.68
N GLY A 111 3.09 19.57 -16.31
CA GLY A 111 2.97 19.71 -17.76
C GLY A 111 3.55 18.52 -18.53
N ASP A 112 3.83 18.69 -19.80
CA ASP A 112 4.47 17.64 -20.63
C ASP A 112 5.96 17.60 -20.35
N LEU A 113 6.36 16.66 -19.49
CA LEU A 113 7.78 16.44 -19.19
C LEU A 113 8.46 15.66 -20.33
N PRO A 114 9.71 16.04 -20.74
CA PRO A 114 10.41 15.39 -21.86
C PRO A 114 10.62 13.89 -21.66
N ILE A 115 10.62 13.41 -20.41
CA ILE A 115 10.88 12.00 -20.04
C ILE A 115 9.60 11.26 -19.67
N LEU A 116 8.62 11.93 -19.05
CA LEU A 116 7.40 11.33 -18.50
C LEU A 116 6.17 11.57 -19.40
N GLY A 117 6.28 12.38 -20.47
CA GLY A 117 5.19 12.63 -21.39
C GLY A 117 3.96 13.30 -20.77
N SER A 118 2.77 12.92 -21.24
CA SER A 118 1.48 13.48 -20.80
C SER A 118 1.15 13.13 -19.34
N GLY A 119 0.27 13.92 -18.70
CA GLY A 119 -0.16 13.71 -17.32
C GLY A 119 -0.69 12.30 -17.04
N MET A 120 -1.35 11.65 -18.02
CA MET A 120 -1.80 10.27 -17.87
C MET A 120 -0.63 9.28 -17.78
N ILE A 121 0.45 9.47 -18.55
CA ILE A 121 1.65 8.62 -18.46
C ILE A 121 2.34 8.84 -17.11
N GLN A 122 2.41 10.09 -16.64
CA GLN A 122 2.93 10.40 -15.30
C GLN A 122 2.17 9.65 -14.22
N LEU A 123 0.82 9.67 -14.28
CA LEU A 123 -0.02 8.93 -13.34
C LEU A 123 0.26 7.43 -13.38
N ILE A 124 0.40 6.83 -14.58
CA ILE A 124 0.72 5.40 -14.73
C ILE A 124 2.07 5.06 -14.07
N VAL A 125 3.09 5.87 -14.30
CA VAL A 125 4.44 5.65 -13.70
C VAL A 125 4.37 5.77 -12.19
N PHE A 126 3.70 6.80 -11.65
CA PHE A 126 3.56 7.00 -10.22
C PHE A 126 2.75 5.89 -9.55
N ARG A 127 1.73 5.37 -10.24
CA ARG A 127 1.00 4.17 -9.82
C ARG A 127 1.87 2.93 -9.76
N GLY A 128 2.82 2.79 -10.70
CA GLY A 128 3.81 1.72 -10.65
C GLY A 128 4.68 1.80 -9.39
N ILE A 129 5.18 3.00 -9.06
CA ILE A 129 5.95 3.23 -7.83
C ILE A 129 5.10 2.94 -6.59
N GLN A 130 3.87 3.44 -6.56
CA GLN A 130 2.94 3.19 -5.46
C GLN A 130 2.64 1.70 -5.27
N GLY A 131 2.49 0.95 -6.37
CA GLY A 131 2.28 -0.51 -6.36
C GLY A 131 3.44 -1.26 -5.71
N ILE A 132 4.69 -0.80 -5.87
CA ILE A 132 5.85 -1.36 -5.15
C ILE A 132 5.61 -1.30 -3.65
N GLY A 133 5.19 -0.15 -3.12
CA GLY A 133 4.81 0.02 -1.72
C GLY A 133 3.61 -0.84 -1.32
N GLY A 134 2.56 -0.87 -2.17
CA GLY A 134 1.36 -1.69 -1.96
C GLY A 134 1.67 -3.17 -1.74
N GLY A 135 2.57 -3.74 -2.56
CA GLY A 135 3.03 -5.12 -2.39
C GLY A 135 3.68 -5.39 -1.02
N ALA A 136 4.44 -4.42 -0.48
CA ALA A 136 5.01 -4.51 0.86
C ALA A 136 3.94 -4.51 1.95
N LEU A 137 2.90 -3.67 1.81
CA LEU A 137 1.80 -3.57 2.78
C LEU A 137 1.04 -4.89 2.89
N PHE A 138 0.63 -5.48 1.76
CA PHE A 138 -0.04 -6.78 1.73
C PHE A 138 0.82 -7.88 2.34
N THR A 139 2.07 -8.02 1.87
CA THR A 139 2.97 -9.05 2.35
C THR A 139 3.23 -8.93 3.84
N SER A 140 3.55 -7.72 4.32
CA SER A 140 3.83 -7.48 5.75
C SER A 140 2.60 -7.74 6.62
N ALA A 141 1.40 -7.37 6.16
CA ALA A 141 0.16 -7.59 6.90
C ALA A 141 -0.11 -9.07 7.13
N PHE A 142 -0.12 -9.88 6.06
CA PHE A 142 -0.37 -11.32 6.18
C PHE A 142 0.75 -12.05 6.93
N ALA A 143 2.00 -11.68 6.69
CA ALA A 143 3.12 -12.27 7.38
C ALA A 143 3.11 -11.94 8.88
N THR A 144 2.77 -10.72 9.27
CA THR A 144 2.67 -10.33 10.69
C THR A 144 1.52 -11.07 11.39
N ILE A 145 0.40 -11.32 10.73
CA ILE A 145 -0.67 -12.17 11.29
C ILE A 145 -0.15 -13.59 11.53
N ALA A 146 0.59 -14.14 10.57
CA ALA A 146 1.17 -15.47 10.72
C ALA A 146 2.15 -15.57 11.89
N ASP A 147 2.86 -14.49 12.22
CA ASP A 147 3.79 -14.43 13.34
C ASP A 147 3.12 -14.17 14.70
N LEU A 148 2.04 -13.38 14.71
CA LEU A 148 1.38 -12.94 15.96
C LEU A 148 0.33 -13.93 16.49
N PHE A 149 -0.31 -14.69 15.60
CA PHE A 149 -1.47 -15.51 15.94
C PHE A 149 -1.25 -16.98 15.64
N GLU A 150 -1.85 -17.83 16.47
CA GLU A 150 -1.82 -19.29 16.27
C GLU A 150 -2.59 -19.67 14.99
N PRO A 151 -2.24 -20.81 14.33
CA PRO A 151 -2.86 -21.25 13.09
C PRO A 151 -4.40 -21.30 13.13
N ARG A 152 -4.98 -21.64 14.29
CA ARG A 152 -6.45 -21.72 14.48
C ARG A 152 -7.12 -20.35 14.48
N GLU A 153 -6.41 -19.31 14.89
CA GLU A 153 -6.94 -17.94 14.97
C GLU A 153 -6.72 -17.15 13.69
N ARG A 154 -5.72 -17.52 12.87
CA ARG A 154 -5.34 -16.81 11.64
C ARG A 154 -6.51 -16.59 10.69
N ALA A 155 -7.37 -17.59 10.54
CA ALA A 155 -8.55 -17.49 9.67
C ALA A 155 -9.52 -16.37 10.13
N LYS A 156 -9.71 -16.20 11.45
CA LYS A 156 -10.54 -15.14 12.02
C LYS A 156 -9.96 -13.75 11.73
N TYR A 157 -8.67 -13.58 11.95
CA TYR A 157 -7.99 -12.29 11.71
C TYR A 157 -7.84 -11.99 10.21
N ALA A 158 -7.60 -13.00 9.39
CA ALA A 158 -7.62 -12.85 7.93
C ALA A 158 -9.01 -12.45 7.41
N GLY A 159 -10.10 -12.96 8.01
CA GLY A 159 -11.46 -12.54 7.67
C GLY A 159 -11.73 -11.06 7.94
N LEU A 160 -11.08 -10.46 8.95
CA LEU A 160 -11.20 -9.02 9.23
C LEU A 160 -10.63 -8.14 8.11
N PHE A 161 -9.61 -8.61 7.37
CA PHE A 161 -9.15 -7.90 6.17
C PHE A 161 -10.23 -7.85 5.09
N GLY A 162 -11.00 -8.92 4.94
CA GLY A 162 -12.17 -8.93 4.06
C GLY A 162 -13.22 -7.91 4.47
N ALA A 163 -13.49 -7.79 5.78
CA ALA A 163 -14.42 -6.78 6.32
C ALA A 163 -13.91 -5.35 6.08
N VAL A 164 -12.60 -5.11 6.26
CA VAL A 164 -11.97 -3.80 5.97
C VAL A 164 -12.08 -3.47 4.49
N PHE A 165 -11.85 -4.44 3.60
CA PHE A 165 -12.03 -4.26 2.16
C PHE A 165 -13.49 -3.97 1.79
N GLY A 166 -14.44 -4.67 2.42
CA GLY A 166 -15.87 -4.39 2.29
C GLY A 166 -16.23 -2.96 2.74
N LEU A 167 -15.67 -2.50 3.85
CA LEU A 167 -15.84 -1.12 4.32
C LEU A 167 -15.25 -0.11 3.32
N ALA A 168 -14.06 -0.36 2.80
CA ALA A 168 -13.44 0.48 1.78
C ALA A 168 -14.25 0.56 0.49
N SER A 169 -14.92 -0.54 0.10
CA SER A 169 -15.79 -0.58 -1.09
C SER A 169 -17.03 0.31 -0.97
N VAL A 170 -17.46 0.63 0.25
CA VAL A 170 -18.56 1.57 0.51
C VAL A 170 -18.03 2.99 0.69
N LEU A 171 -16.99 3.16 1.49
CA LEU A 171 -16.43 4.48 1.80
C LEU A 171 -15.69 5.09 0.60
N GLY A 172 -15.02 4.27 -0.21
CA GLY A 172 -14.25 4.74 -1.36
C GLY A 172 -15.08 5.53 -2.37
N PRO A 173 -16.20 4.99 -2.89
CA PRO A 173 -17.08 5.73 -3.78
C PRO A 173 -17.68 7.02 -3.15
N VAL A 174 -18.01 6.98 -1.86
CA VAL A 174 -18.53 8.16 -1.15
C VAL A 174 -17.47 9.26 -1.06
N ILE A 175 -16.27 8.89 -0.62
CA ILE A 175 -15.14 9.83 -0.49
C ILE A 175 -14.69 10.29 -1.90
N GLY A 176 -14.51 9.37 -2.83
CA GLY A 176 -14.08 9.65 -4.20
C GLY A 176 -15.09 10.54 -4.93
N GLY A 177 -16.39 10.26 -4.81
CA GLY A 177 -17.45 11.08 -5.39
C GLY A 177 -17.48 12.49 -4.78
N PHE A 178 -17.37 12.59 -3.44
CA PHE A 178 -17.33 13.89 -2.79
C PHE A 178 -16.17 14.77 -3.29
N PHE A 179 -14.97 14.20 -3.39
CA PHE A 179 -13.81 14.95 -3.91
C PHE A 179 -13.91 15.25 -5.40
N THR A 180 -14.52 14.38 -6.22
CA THR A 180 -14.73 14.66 -7.64
C THR A 180 -15.75 15.78 -7.86
N ASP A 181 -16.76 15.92 -7.01
CA ASP A 181 -17.79 16.95 -7.14
C ASP A 181 -17.37 18.30 -6.58
N HIS A 182 -16.54 18.30 -5.52
CA HIS A 182 -16.15 19.52 -4.78
C HIS A 182 -14.66 19.86 -4.90
N GLY A 183 -13.87 19.01 -5.55
CA GLY A 183 -12.42 19.11 -5.60
C GLY A 183 -11.90 19.98 -6.75
N THR A 184 -12.35 21.23 -6.85
CA THR A 184 -11.53 22.29 -7.48
C THR A 184 -10.54 22.77 -6.43
N VAL A 185 -9.57 21.92 -6.08
CA VAL A 185 -8.43 22.38 -5.29
C VAL A 185 -7.46 23.03 -6.26
N GLU A 186 -7.60 24.33 -6.47
CA GLU A 186 -6.54 25.17 -7.02
C GLU A 186 -5.39 25.18 -6.01
N ILE A 187 -4.50 24.18 -6.10
CA ILE A 187 -3.34 24.07 -5.18
C ILE A 187 -2.28 25.12 -5.55
N PHE A 188 -2.25 25.57 -6.79
CA PHE A 188 -1.43 26.70 -7.23
C PHE A 188 -2.29 27.53 -8.20
N GLY A 189 -2.85 28.62 -7.68
CA GLY A 189 -3.66 29.56 -8.46
C GLY A 189 -2.91 30.07 -9.69
N THR A 190 -3.30 29.62 -10.87
CA THR A 190 -3.15 30.30 -12.15
C THR A 190 -4.45 30.18 -12.92
#